data_2a8e7e0c0bad55db8c85a429bc158575
#
_entry.id   2a8e7e0c0bad55db8c85a429bc158575
#
_cell.length_a   1.000
_cell.length_b   1.000
_cell.length_c   1.000
_cell.angle_alpha   90.00
_cell.angle_beta   90.00
_cell.angle_gamma   90.00
#
_symmetry.space_group_name_H-M   'P 1'
#
loop_
_entity.id
_entity.type
_entity.pdbx_description
1 polymer ?
#
loop_
_entity_poly.entity_id
_entity_poly.type
_entity_poly.pdbx_seq_one_letter_code
_entity_poly.pdbx_strand_id
1 'polypeptide(L)'
;MKLKAIEKLCKAAGFVCLIDEPPLMEDDGAVPPVRRQWISDGVGCYPLDGLPYLDEESICAIFDVDAKKRDKLVVSHKPTLPGGMDFTDMHKGDDPLEELKFQMSLGGDELHLFRDSAGSLLVIKSVYRKPFDSWKEVECYKRLDKEGRPYVAVMNGCILRGLIYPYKIGEQLVETLGAVYNAAGVAAEQEQMKI
;
A
#
# COMPACT_ATOMS: atom_id res chain seq x y z
N MET A 1 -4.14 11.20 -6.13
CA MET A 1 -4.65 9.86 -5.72
C MET A 1 -6.06 9.64 -6.26
N LYS A 2 -6.41 8.42 -6.68
CA LYS A 2 -7.73 8.10 -7.26
C LYS A 2 -8.67 7.53 -6.18
N LEU A 3 -9.49 8.35 -5.54
CA LEU A 3 -10.45 7.93 -4.50
C LEU A 3 -11.40 6.82 -4.98
N LYS A 4 -11.83 6.86 -6.24
CA LYS A 4 -12.66 5.80 -6.84
C LYS A 4 -11.98 4.43 -6.88
N ALA A 5 -10.66 4.37 -6.93
CA ALA A 5 -9.93 3.10 -6.85
C ALA A 5 -9.96 2.54 -5.42
N ILE A 6 -9.79 3.40 -4.42
CA ILE A 6 -9.89 3.03 -3.00
C ILE A 6 -11.31 2.58 -2.64
N GLU A 7 -12.33 3.29 -3.12
CA GLU A 7 -13.74 2.89 -2.97
C GLU A 7 -13.97 1.44 -3.42
N LYS A 8 -13.44 1.08 -4.61
CA LYS A 8 -13.57 -0.28 -5.15
C LYS A 8 -12.88 -1.32 -4.27
N LEU A 9 -11.71 -1.00 -3.73
CA LEU A 9 -10.99 -1.89 -2.80
C LEU A 9 -11.80 -2.12 -1.53
N CYS A 10 -12.27 -1.05 -0.87
CA CYS A 10 -13.08 -1.14 0.34
C CYS A 10 -14.39 -1.91 0.10
N LYS A 11 -15.09 -1.66 -1.02
CA LYS A 11 -16.31 -2.38 -1.36
C LYS A 11 -16.04 -3.87 -1.64
N ALA A 12 -14.93 -4.21 -2.30
CA ALA A 12 -14.54 -5.59 -2.54
C ALA A 12 -14.16 -6.32 -1.25
N ALA A 13 -13.51 -5.63 -0.31
CA ALA A 13 -13.17 -6.15 1.00
C ALA A 13 -14.39 -6.24 1.95
N GLY A 14 -15.47 -5.52 1.68
CA GLY A 14 -16.59 -5.36 2.60
C GLY A 14 -16.23 -4.59 3.88
N PHE A 15 -15.14 -3.84 3.85
CA PHE A 15 -14.58 -3.16 5.00
C PHE A 15 -13.92 -1.83 4.62
N VAL A 16 -14.12 -0.82 5.45
CA VAL A 16 -13.39 0.45 5.37
C VAL A 16 -13.06 0.93 6.79
N CYS A 17 -11.83 1.36 6.98
CA CYS A 17 -11.36 1.95 8.23
C CYS A 17 -10.82 3.35 7.96
N LEU A 18 -11.43 4.35 8.60
CA LEU A 18 -10.84 5.68 8.73
C LEU A 18 -9.86 5.66 9.91
N ILE A 19 -8.72 6.29 9.74
CA ILE A 19 -7.66 6.31 10.74
C ILE A 19 -7.16 7.74 10.85
N ASP A 20 -7.16 8.28 12.07
CA ASP A 20 -6.64 9.61 12.34
C ASP A 20 -5.16 9.52 12.73
N GLU A 21 -4.34 10.32 12.07
CA GLU A 21 -2.97 10.55 12.48
C GLU A 21 -2.95 11.68 13.50
N PRO A 22 -2.53 11.40 14.75
CA PRO A 22 -2.47 12.44 15.78
C PRO A 22 -1.47 13.52 15.37
N PRO A 23 -1.70 14.76 15.80
CA PRO A 23 -0.75 15.84 15.58
C PRO A 23 0.58 15.52 16.25
N LEU A 24 1.66 15.99 15.68
CA LEU A 24 2.93 16.06 16.41
C LEU A 24 2.69 17.03 17.59
N MET A 25 3.00 16.60 18.81
CA MET A 25 2.94 17.49 19.98
C MET A 25 3.90 18.65 19.73
N GLU A 26 3.36 19.86 19.60
CA GLU A 26 4.16 21.07 19.70
C GLU A 26 4.25 21.45 21.17
N ASP A 27 5.40 21.95 21.60
CA ASP A 27 5.73 22.26 23.02
C ASP A 27 4.84 23.35 23.65
N ASP A 28 3.97 24.00 22.89
CA ASP A 28 3.10 25.10 23.37
C ASP A 28 1.75 24.64 23.93
N GLY A 29 1.50 23.33 23.98
CA GLY A 29 0.27 22.75 24.57
C GLY A 29 -1.00 22.96 23.75
N ALA A 30 -0.93 23.60 22.58
CA ALA A 30 -2.03 23.62 21.63
C ALA A 30 -2.06 22.27 20.89
N VAL A 31 -3.14 21.50 21.07
CA VAL A 31 -3.36 20.27 20.30
C VAL A 31 -3.96 20.68 18.94
N PRO A 32 -3.18 20.69 17.85
CA PRO A 32 -3.75 20.97 16.54
C PRO A 32 -4.77 19.88 16.16
N PRO A 33 -5.73 20.18 15.29
CA PRO A 33 -6.63 19.17 14.74
C PRO A 33 -5.83 18.08 14.04
N VAL A 34 -6.45 16.91 13.86
CA VAL A 34 -5.88 15.74 13.16
C VAL A 34 -4.93 16.16 12.03
N ARG A 35 -3.67 15.74 12.13
CA ARG A 35 -2.63 16.11 11.16
C ARG A 35 -2.94 15.59 9.77
N ARG A 36 -3.40 14.36 9.70
CA ARG A 36 -3.70 13.63 8.46
C ARG A 36 -4.72 12.55 8.75
N GLN A 37 -5.55 12.27 7.78
CA GLN A 37 -6.47 11.15 7.85
C GLN A 37 -6.12 10.12 6.80
N TRP A 38 -6.29 8.86 7.15
CA TRP A 38 -6.02 7.72 6.29
C TRP A 38 -7.28 6.87 6.11
N ILE A 39 -7.34 6.15 4.99
CA ILE A 39 -8.39 5.18 4.71
C ILE A 39 -7.77 3.83 4.36
N SER A 40 -8.34 2.75 4.88
CA SER A 40 -7.84 1.38 4.68
C SER A 40 -8.96 0.40 4.42
N ASP A 41 -8.67 -0.59 3.56
CA ASP A 41 -9.49 -1.80 3.35
C ASP A 41 -8.98 -3.01 4.14
N GLY A 42 -8.01 -2.81 5.03
CA GLY A 42 -7.35 -3.87 5.80
C GLY A 42 -6.08 -4.43 5.16
N VAL A 43 -5.83 -4.16 3.88
CA VAL A 43 -4.62 -4.55 3.13
C VAL A 43 -3.82 -3.34 2.70
N GLY A 44 -4.48 -2.37 2.08
CA GLY A 44 -3.89 -1.09 1.70
C GLY A 44 -4.33 0.02 2.65
N CYS A 45 -3.46 1.01 2.89
CA CYS A 45 -3.75 2.21 3.66
C CYS A 45 -3.30 3.44 2.86
N TYR A 46 -4.19 4.42 2.70
CA TYR A 46 -4.02 5.54 1.78
C TYR A 46 -4.33 6.86 2.48
N PRO A 47 -3.53 7.92 2.32
CA PRO A 47 -3.83 9.21 2.91
C PRO A 47 -5.01 9.89 2.19
N LEU A 48 -5.83 10.60 2.93
CA LEU A 48 -6.95 11.40 2.41
C LEU A 48 -6.54 12.87 2.18
N ASP A 49 -5.33 13.07 1.64
CA ASP A 49 -4.79 14.40 1.41
C ASP A 49 -5.68 15.25 0.51
N GLY A 50 -5.91 16.49 0.91
CA GLY A 50 -6.71 17.45 0.16
C GLY A 50 -8.23 17.27 0.27
N LEU A 51 -8.67 16.33 1.09
CA LEU A 51 -10.08 16.18 1.44
C LEU A 51 -10.37 16.83 2.81
N PRO A 52 -11.61 17.30 3.06
CA PRO A 52 -12.01 17.66 4.40
C PRO A 52 -11.93 16.45 5.33
N TYR A 53 -11.97 16.68 6.62
CA TYR A 53 -12.10 15.60 7.60
C TYR A 53 -13.37 14.78 7.33
N LEU A 54 -13.22 13.46 7.24
CA LEU A 54 -14.32 12.55 6.94
C LEU A 54 -14.64 11.71 8.17
N ASP A 55 -15.93 11.56 8.42
CA ASP A 55 -16.50 10.62 9.37
C ASP A 55 -17.16 9.44 8.64
N GLU A 56 -17.77 8.53 9.39
CA GLU A 56 -18.44 7.35 8.83
C GLU A 56 -19.59 7.71 7.90
N GLU A 57 -20.34 8.80 8.20
CA GLU A 57 -21.45 9.23 7.37
C GLU A 57 -20.97 9.81 6.05
N SER A 58 -19.93 10.64 6.10
CA SER A 58 -19.29 11.23 4.92
C SER A 58 -18.73 10.17 3.99
N ILE A 59 -18.06 9.13 4.53
CA ILE A 59 -17.57 8.01 3.73
C ILE A 59 -18.71 7.22 3.10
N CYS A 60 -19.78 6.94 3.85
CA CYS A 60 -20.95 6.27 3.29
C CYS A 60 -21.57 7.07 2.13
N ALA A 61 -21.65 8.39 2.28
CA ALA A 61 -22.17 9.27 1.23
C ALA A 61 -21.25 9.29 0.00
N ILE A 62 -19.93 9.44 0.19
CA ILE A 62 -18.94 9.48 -0.91
C ILE A 62 -18.90 8.14 -1.65
N PHE A 63 -19.05 7.03 -0.95
CA PHE A 63 -19.03 5.69 -1.53
C PHE A 63 -20.40 5.22 -2.03
N ASP A 64 -21.41 6.07 -2.01
CA ASP A 64 -22.79 5.73 -2.41
C ASP A 64 -23.29 4.44 -1.71
N VAL A 65 -23.10 4.39 -0.39
CA VAL A 65 -23.53 3.30 0.47
C VAL A 65 -24.87 3.69 1.10
N ASP A 66 -25.96 3.26 0.49
CA ASP A 66 -27.29 3.45 1.03
C ASP A 66 -27.56 2.51 2.24
N ALA A 67 -28.65 2.75 2.95
CA ALA A 67 -29.04 1.97 4.12
C ALA A 67 -29.12 0.45 3.85
N LYS A 68 -29.49 0.05 2.61
CA LYS A 68 -29.58 -1.38 2.22
C LYS A 68 -28.22 -2.02 1.95
N LYS A 69 -27.20 -1.21 1.65
CA LYS A 69 -25.84 -1.67 1.38
C LYS A 69 -24.95 -1.58 2.64
N ARG A 70 -25.38 -0.88 3.70
CA ARG A 70 -24.63 -0.77 4.97
C ARG A 70 -24.34 -2.14 5.59
N ASP A 71 -25.22 -3.11 5.45
CA ASP A 71 -24.99 -4.47 5.94
C ASP A 71 -23.82 -5.20 5.22
N LYS A 72 -23.37 -4.68 4.07
CA LYS A 72 -22.31 -5.27 3.25
C LYS A 72 -20.96 -4.54 3.37
N LEU A 73 -20.93 -3.41 4.04
CA LEU A 73 -19.73 -2.61 4.22
C LEU A 73 -19.61 -2.20 5.69
N VAL A 74 -18.70 -2.83 6.38
CA VAL A 74 -18.35 -2.46 7.75
C VAL A 74 -17.50 -1.19 7.72
N VAL A 75 -17.99 -0.13 8.31
CA VAL A 75 -17.25 1.13 8.49
C VAL A 75 -16.73 1.21 9.91
N SER A 76 -15.47 1.53 10.07
CA SER A 76 -14.79 1.68 11.35
C SER A 76 -13.98 2.97 11.34
N HIS A 77 -13.90 3.62 12.50
CA HIS A 77 -13.06 4.79 12.69
C HIS A 77 -12.10 4.57 13.87
N LYS A 78 -10.83 4.81 13.64
CA LYS A 78 -9.78 4.72 14.66
C LYS A 78 -9.18 6.09 14.91
N PRO A 79 -9.21 6.59 16.15
CA PRO A 79 -8.70 7.91 16.49
C PRO A 79 -7.16 7.97 16.55
N THR A 80 -6.50 6.84 16.30
CA THR A 80 -5.03 6.75 16.34
C THR A 80 -4.51 5.79 15.27
N LEU A 81 -3.28 6.01 14.83
CA LEU A 81 -2.60 5.11 13.91
C LEU A 81 -2.48 3.69 14.51
N PRO A 82 -2.66 2.64 13.72
CA PRO A 82 -2.43 1.28 14.18
C PRO A 82 -0.97 1.12 14.58
N GLY A 83 -0.73 0.59 15.77
CA GLY A 83 0.59 0.51 16.40
C GLY A 83 1.59 -0.45 15.76
N GLY A 84 1.30 -1.01 14.59
CA GLY A 84 2.15 -1.99 13.90
C GLY A 84 2.97 -1.41 12.76
N MET A 85 2.42 -0.46 12.01
CA MET A 85 3.05 0.14 10.83
C MET A 85 3.65 1.50 11.16
N ASP A 86 4.67 1.88 10.40
CA ASP A 86 5.27 3.21 10.44
C ASP A 86 4.65 4.09 9.35
N PHE A 87 4.01 5.17 9.78
CA PHE A 87 3.32 6.16 8.92
C PHE A 87 4.19 7.41 8.67
N THR A 88 5.45 7.38 9.08
CA THR A 88 6.35 8.50 8.80
C THR A 88 6.68 8.57 7.31
N ASP A 89 7.01 9.78 6.86
CA ASP A 89 7.62 9.99 5.57
C ASP A 89 8.97 9.25 5.51
N MET A 90 9.73 9.37 4.41
CA MET A 90 11.00 8.64 4.21
C MET A 90 11.91 8.66 5.44
N HIS A 91 12.43 7.53 5.84
CA HIS A 91 13.37 7.39 6.95
C HIS A 91 14.57 6.46 6.59
N LYS A 92 15.59 6.44 7.45
CA LYS A 92 16.86 5.71 7.20
C LYS A 92 16.72 4.19 7.09
N GLY A 93 15.62 3.61 7.55
CA GLY A 93 15.36 2.16 7.48
C GLY A 93 14.60 1.73 6.23
N ASP A 94 14.29 2.64 5.33
CA ASP A 94 13.59 2.35 4.10
C ASP A 94 14.51 1.56 3.14
N ASP A 95 14.11 0.33 2.80
CA ASP A 95 14.83 -0.56 1.89
C ASP A 95 14.19 -0.46 0.50
N PRO A 96 14.90 0.09 -0.52
CA PRO A 96 14.32 0.31 -1.83
C PRO A 96 13.90 -1.00 -2.50
N LEU A 97 12.75 -0.97 -3.14
CA LEU A 97 12.19 -2.09 -3.87
C LEU A 97 12.33 -1.87 -5.37
N GLU A 98 13.01 -2.78 -6.04
CA GLU A 98 13.05 -2.83 -7.49
C GLU A 98 11.79 -3.55 -8.02
N GLU A 99 11.00 -2.86 -8.83
CA GLU A 99 9.89 -3.51 -9.54
C GLU A 99 10.41 -4.35 -10.69
N LEU A 100 10.11 -5.64 -10.67
CA LEU A 100 10.48 -6.54 -11.74
C LEU A 100 9.55 -6.34 -12.94
N LYS A 101 10.11 -6.19 -14.13
CA LYS A 101 9.38 -6.03 -15.41
C LYS A 101 8.65 -7.30 -15.84
N PHE A 102 8.20 -8.06 -14.89
CA PHE A 102 7.56 -9.35 -15.07
C PHE A 102 6.12 -9.26 -14.54
N GLN A 103 5.16 -9.48 -15.41
CA GLN A 103 3.75 -9.52 -15.03
C GLN A 103 3.32 -10.96 -14.81
N MET A 104 2.67 -11.21 -13.70
CA MET A 104 2.13 -12.51 -13.35
C MET A 104 0.63 -12.38 -13.06
N SER A 105 -0.12 -13.39 -13.50
CA SER A 105 -1.53 -13.52 -13.11
C SER A 105 -1.72 -14.82 -12.33
N LEU A 106 -2.35 -14.72 -11.16
CA LEU A 106 -2.65 -15.86 -10.32
C LEU A 106 -4.10 -15.78 -9.83
N GLY A 107 -4.90 -16.80 -10.15
CA GLY A 107 -6.30 -16.85 -9.72
C GLY A 107 -7.17 -15.71 -10.28
N GLY A 108 -6.77 -15.09 -11.39
CA GLY A 108 -7.45 -13.93 -11.97
C GLY A 108 -6.98 -12.58 -11.46
N ASP A 109 -6.09 -12.55 -10.47
CA ASP A 109 -5.43 -11.34 -9.99
C ASP A 109 -4.14 -11.07 -10.78
N GLU A 110 -3.95 -9.85 -11.23
CA GLU A 110 -2.67 -9.38 -11.75
C GLU A 110 -1.77 -8.99 -10.59
N LEU A 111 -0.52 -9.44 -10.64
CA LEU A 111 0.46 -9.27 -9.58
C LEU A 111 1.67 -8.47 -10.06
N HIS A 112 2.16 -7.58 -9.21
CA HIS A 112 3.44 -6.91 -9.32
C HIS A 112 4.44 -7.56 -8.37
N LEU A 113 5.62 -7.86 -8.89
CA LEU A 113 6.70 -8.44 -8.12
C LEU A 113 7.75 -7.37 -7.84
N PHE A 114 8.20 -7.32 -6.61
CA PHE A 114 9.26 -6.43 -6.15
C PHE A 114 10.37 -7.24 -5.51
N ARG A 115 11.61 -6.79 -5.70
CA ARG A 115 12.79 -7.37 -5.09
C ARG A 115 13.42 -6.34 -4.15
N ASP A 116 13.72 -6.76 -2.93
CA ASP A 116 14.44 -5.94 -1.95
C ASP A 116 15.96 -6.03 -2.14
N SER A 117 16.72 -5.26 -1.38
CA SER A 117 18.19 -5.24 -1.44
C SER A 117 18.85 -6.57 -1.07
N ALA A 118 18.15 -7.41 -0.30
CA ALA A 118 18.60 -8.76 0.08
C ALA A 118 18.23 -9.83 -0.97
N GLY A 119 17.51 -9.47 -2.04
CA GLY A 119 17.05 -10.38 -3.08
C GLY A 119 15.73 -11.09 -2.76
N SER A 120 15.06 -10.76 -1.65
CA SER A 120 13.78 -11.33 -1.30
C SER A 120 12.65 -10.73 -2.15
N LEU A 121 11.66 -11.54 -2.50
CA LEU A 121 10.53 -11.11 -3.32
C LEU A 121 9.33 -10.72 -2.46
N LEU A 122 8.75 -9.56 -2.77
CA LEU A 122 7.44 -9.13 -2.29
C LEU A 122 6.48 -9.04 -3.48
N VAL A 123 5.24 -9.45 -3.25
CA VAL A 123 4.22 -9.47 -4.29
C VAL A 123 3.02 -8.64 -3.84
N ILE A 124 2.55 -7.74 -4.69
CA ILE A 124 1.30 -7.00 -4.44
C ILE A 124 0.33 -7.18 -5.60
N LYS A 125 -0.96 -7.18 -5.32
CA LYS A 125 -1.98 -7.19 -6.38
C LYS A 125 -2.02 -5.84 -7.08
N SER A 126 -2.11 -5.83 -8.40
CA SER A 126 -2.17 -4.61 -9.23
C SER A 126 -3.25 -3.64 -8.79
N VAL A 127 -4.36 -4.14 -8.25
CA VAL A 127 -5.47 -3.31 -7.79
C VAL A 127 -5.07 -2.33 -6.69
N TYR A 128 -4.06 -2.68 -5.84
CA TYR A 128 -3.56 -1.81 -4.77
C TYR A 128 -2.63 -0.70 -5.28
N ARG A 129 -2.15 -0.78 -6.52
CA ARG A 129 -1.39 0.30 -7.18
C ARG A 129 -2.28 1.32 -7.87
N LYS A 130 -3.50 0.95 -8.26
CA LYS A 130 -4.43 1.83 -8.98
C LYS A 130 -4.70 3.19 -8.33
N PRO A 131 -4.74 3.33 -6.98
CA PRO A 131 -4.84 4.64 -6.33
C PRO A 131 -3.72 5.61 -6.71
N PHE A 132 -2.56 5.10 -7.10
CA PHE A 132 -1.35 5.87 -7.42
C PHE A 132 -1.13 6.13 -8.91
N ASP A 133 -1.92 5.56 -9.82
CA ASP A 133 -1.75 5.68 -11.29
C ASP A 133 -1.73 7.11 -11.85
N SER A 134 -2.15 8.11 -11.08
CA SER A 134 -2.10 9.51 -11.48
C SER A 134 -0.75 10.17 -11.24
N TRP A 135 0.17 9.49 -10.56
CA TRP A 135 1.49 10.03 -10.21
C TRP A 135 2.57 9.46 -11.12
N LYS A 136 3.46 10.34 -11.60
CA LYS A 136 4.49 9.97 -12.58
C LYS A 136 5.68 9.24 -11.95
N GLU A 137 5.98 9.59 -10.70
CA GLU A 137 7.16 9.10 -9.99
C GLU A 137 6.71 8.51 -8.65
N VAL A 138 6.54 7.20 -8.65
CA VAL A 138 6.17 6.45 -7.45
C VAL A 138 7.27 5.45 -7.19
N GLU A 139 7.88 5.57 -6.03
CA GLU A 139 8.90 4.66 -5.52
C GLU A 139 8.30 3.77 -4.43
N CYS A 140 8.79 2.54 -4.35
CA CYS A 140 8.35 1.58 -3.36
C CYS A 140 9.53 1.21 -2.46
N TYR A 141 9.25 1.09 -1.16
CA TYR A 141 10.22 0.70 -0.16
C TYR A 141 9.66 -0.41 0.71
N LYS A 142 10.51 -1.33 1.13
CA LYS A 142 10.15 -2.32 2.15
C LYS A 142 10.33 -1.70 3.52
N ARG A 143 9.32 -1.87 4.35
CA ARG A 143 9.35 -1.61 5.80
C ARG A 143 8.93 -2.88 6.54
N LEU A 144 9.27 -2.96 7.81
CA LEU A 144 8.84 -4.05 8.69
C LEU A 144 7.90 -3.48 9.75
N ASP A 145 6.82 -4.22 10.03
CA ASP A 145 5.97 -3.89 11.17
C ASP A 145 6.62 -4.37 12.50
N LYS A 146 5.96 -4.11 13.61
CA LYS A 146 6.46 -4.49 14.95
C LYS A 146 6.63 -5.99 15.16
N GLU A 147 5.94 -6.81 14.36
CA GLU A 147 6.07 -8.27 14.36
C GLU A 147 7.09 -8.78 13.34
N GLY A 148 7.80 -7.87 12.66
CA GLY A 148 8.79 -8.21 11.65
C GLY A 148 8.19 -8.62 10.29
N ARG A 149 6.88 -8.39 10.07
CA ARG A 149 6.25 -8.69 8.79
C ARG A 149 6.51 -7.56 7.79
N PRO A 150 6.94 -7.90 6.57
CA PRO A 150 7.21 -6.89 5.56
C PRO A 150 5.91 -6.25 5.05
N TYR A 151 5.99 -4.96 4.73
CA TYR A 151 4.99 -4.23 3.97
C TYR A 151 5.65 -3.24 3.02
N VAL A 152 4.91 -2.80 2.02
CA VAL A 152 5.38 -1.86 1.00
C VAL A 152 4.94 -0.46 1.37
N ALA A 153 5.89 0.44 1.53
CA ALA A 153 5.64 1.88 1.62
C ALA A 153 5.76 2.49 0.22
N VAL A 154 4.71 3.16 -0.20
CA VAL A 154 4.62 3.83 -1.50
C VAL A 154 4.89 5.30 -1.31
N MET A 155 5.95 5.79 -1.96
CA MET A 155 6.44 7.15 -1.82
C MET A 155 6.24 7.95 -3.13
N ASN A 156 6.05 9.26 -2.99
CA ASN A 156 6.19 10.19 -4.10
C ASN A 156 7.13 11.31 -3.65
N GLY A 157 8.36 11.27 -4.14
CA GLY A 157 9.47 11.98 -3.52
C GLY A 157 9.66 11.51 -2.07
N CYS A 158 9.79 12.44 -1.13
CA CYS A 158 9.98 12.13 0.28
C CYS A 158 8.67 11.90 1.06
N ILE A 159 7.51 11.96 0.43
CA ILE A 159 6.21 11.92 1.11
C ILE A 159 5.58 10.55 0.98
N LEU A 160 5.18 9.97 2.12
CA LEU A 160 4.45 8.71 2.16
C LEU A 160 3.04 8.87 1.58
N ARG A 161 2.70 8.01 0.63
CA ARG A 161 1.45 8.04 -0.12
C ARG A 161 0.59 6.80 0.04
N GLY A 162 1.13 5.76 0.64
CA GLY A 162 0.37 4.57 0.98
C GLY A 162 1.23 3.49 1.59
N LEU A 163 0.55 2.57 2.25
CA LEU A 163 1.14 1.37 2.83
C LEU A 163 0.33 0.17 2.32
N ILE A 164 1.00 -0.89 1.90
CA ILE A 164 0.35 -2.06 1.31
C ILE A 164 0.97 -3.32 1.90
N TYR A 165 0.16 -4.20 2.51
CA TYR A 165 0.63 -5.54 2.85
C TYR A 165 0.79 -6.41 1.60
N PRO A 166 1.91 -7.13 1.48
CA PRO A 166 2.13 -8.05 0.38
C PRO A 166 1.07 -9.15 0.33
N TYR A 167 0.77 -9.59 -0.88
CA TYR A 167 -0.03 -10.77 -1.11
C TYR A 167 0.74 -12.01 -0.67
N LYS A 168 0.15 -12.80 0.22
CA LYS A 168 0.78 -14.04 0.69
C LYS A 168 0.72 -15.10 -0.40
N ILE A 169 1.87 -15.41 -0.96
CA ILE A 169 2.06 -16.57 -1.84
C ILE A 169 2.89 -17.62 -1.09
N GLY A 170 2.68 -18.90 -1.44
CA GLY A 170 3.43 -19.96 -0.80
C GLY A 170 4.93 -19.85 -1.07
N GLU A 171 5.76 -20.16 -0.08
CA GLU A 171 7.23 -20.06 -0.15
C GLU A 171 7.81 -20.77 -1.41
N GLN A 172 7.31 -21.94 -1.74
CA GLN A 172 7.74 -22.69 -2.93
C GLN A 172 7.51 -21.91 -4.23
N LEU A 173 6.43 -21.13 -4.33
CA LEU A 173 6.16 -20.29 -5.51
C LEU A 173 7.13 -19.10 -5.53
N VAL A 174 7.43 -18.49 -4.39
CA VAL A 174 8.43 -17.40 -4.28
C VAL A 174 9.79 -17.88 -4.75
N GLU A 175 10.25 -19.04 -4.27
CA GLU A 175 11.53 -19.63 -4.67
C GLU A 175 11.56 -19.93 -6.19
N THR A 176 10.49 -20.50 -6.73
CA THR A 176 10.38 -20.76 -8.16
C THR A 176 10.45 -19.49 -9.00
N LEU A 177 9.74 -18.44 -8.60
CA LEU A 177 9.76 -17.14 -9.27
C LEU A 177 11.14 -16.49 -9.22
N GLY A 178 11.82 -16.57 -8.07
CA GLY A 178 13.19 -16.10 -7.92
C GLY A 178 14.17 -16.84 -8.85
N ALA A 179 14.05 -18.15 -8.95
CA ALA A 179 14.87 -18.96 -9.85
C ALA A 179 14.63 -18.61 -11.33
N VAL A 180 13.37 -18.48 -11.74
CA VAL A 180 13.00 -18.09 -13.11
C VAL A 180 13.54 -16.71 -13.48
N TYR A 181 13.40 -15.74 -12.56
CA TYR A 181 13.90 -14.38 -12.78
C TYR A 181 15.43 -14.36 -12.94
N ASN A 182 16.15 -15.05 -12.06
CA ASN A 182 17.61 -15.13 -12.14
C ASN A 182 18.06 -15.81 -13.44
N ALA A 183 17.41 -16.88 -13.87
CA ALA A 183 17.70 -17.56 -15.12
C ALA A 183 17.45 -16.65 -16.33
N ALA A 184 16.36 -15.87 -16.34
CA ALA A 184 16.04 -14.93 -17.42
C ALA A 184 17.06 -13.76 -17.45
N GLY A 185 17.49 -13.25 -16.32
CA GLY A 185 18.52 -12.20 -16.21
C GLY A 185 19.86 -12.65 -16.78
N VAL A 186 20.31 -13.85 -16.43
CA VAL A 186 21.55 -14.43 -16.97
C VAL A 186 21.48 -14.62 -18.49
N ALA A 187 20.33 -15.04 -19.02
CA ALA A 187 20.15 -15.20 -20.46
C ALA A 187 20.24 -13.85 -21.22
N ALA A 188 19.64 -12.79 -20.66
CA ALA A 188 19.67 -11.46 -21.24
C ALA A 188 21.10 -10.85 -21.25
N GLU A 189 21.88 -11.06 -20.19
CA GLU A 189 23.28 -10.62 -20.11
C GLU A 189 24.16 -11.36 -21.14
N GLN A 190 23.93 -12.66 -21.32
CA GLN A 190 24.68 -13.46 -22.31
C GLN A 190 24.37 -13.06 -23.76
N GLU A 191 23.17 -12.61 -24.06
CA GLU A 191 22.82 -12.09 -25.39
C GLU A 191 23.50 -10.73 -25.66
N GLN A 192 23.57 -9.84 -24.66
CA GLN A 192 24.24 -8.54 -24.78
C GLN A 192 25.75 -8.66 -24.96
N MET A 193 26.39 -9.70 -24.41
CA MET A 193 27.83 -9.94 -24.60
C MET A 193 28.19 -10.55 -25.96
N LYS A 194 27.21 -10.93 -26.78
CA LYS A 194 27.45 -11.51 -28.13
C LYS A 194 27.34 -10.48 -29.27
N ILE A 195 27.07 -9.21 -28.95
CA ILE A 195 27.04 -8.09 -29.87
C ILE A 195 28.33 -7.27 -29.77
#